data_03ad24b4d7f527f85241bd1a7b2b8287
#
_entry.id   03ad24b4d7f527f85241bd1a7b2b8287
#
_cell.length_a   1.000
_cell.length_b   1.000
_cell.length_c   1.000
_cell.angle_alpha   90.00
_cell.angle_beta   90.00
_cell.angle_gamma   90.00
#
_symmetry.space_group_name_H-M   'P 1'
#
loop_
_entity.id
_entity.type
_entity.pdbx_description
1 polymer ?
#
loop_
_entity_poly.entity_id
_entity_poly.type
_entity_poly.pdbx_seq_one_letter_code
_entity_poly.pdbx_strand_id
1 'polypeptide(L)'
;MARAVKIAFVGTGDVFLKYYLPEGIEKAILDIVAICDVDYKRAETVAKFVGNGCRAYGDYNEMLDSGEVEMVVILTPPTTHYSLAMLAIKNGIHAYVEKPFCRHLTEADNLIEAANANGVKLMAAPTLMLDPPNRMMREMIAEGAIGHVAFATDPAFQLGSAISAYMDRFVSQLEHSGITILQKPEEKTDASWYYQKGGGPVYDLAVYSITRMTGLLGPAKKVFAYSGIVDGSRTLLQGTEAERSIEVTEDDNTSLLLDMGASRFVHINAAWHGGATKNQSFEVIGSRGTITQSSVGDIVTRENSAMVHIYRNESKEWQDIPVKEDLWWIPTGVTHLADCISRGVETDISVEQARHVVEIMEKIYIASKTGESQEITTAF
;
A
#
# COMPACT_ATOMS: atom_id res chain seq x y z
N MET A 1 1.46 29.28 -7.22
CA MET A 1 1.05 28.16 -6.36
C MET A 1 0.35 27.14 -7.25
N ALA A 2 0.55 25.85 -7.04
CA ALA A 2 -0.19 24.81 -7.72
C ALA A 2 -1.69 24.96 -7.41
N ARG A 3 -2.58 24.74 -8.40
CA ARG A 3 -4.02 24.77 -8.15
C ARG A 3 -4.45 23.52 -7.39
N ALA A 4 -5.47 23.63 -6.56
CA ALA A 4 -6.09 22.46 -5.95
C ALA A 4 -6.72 21.57 -7.04
N VAL A 5 -6.63 20.25 -6.85
CA VAL A 5 -7.24 19.23 -7.70
C VAL A 5 -8.53 18.76 -7.06
N LYS A 6 -9.61 18.73 -7.82
CA LYS A 6 -10.92 18.27 -7.36
C LYS A 6 -10.95 16.75 -7.28
N ILE A 7 -10.98 16.24 -6.05
CA ILE A 7 -10.91 14.79 -5.79
C ILE A 7 -12.23 14.23 -5.28
N ALA A 8 -12.46 12.97 -5.58
CA ALA A 8 -13.50 12.15 -4.95
C ALA A 8 -12.86 10.96 -4.24
N PHE A 9 -13.29 10.69 -3.01
CA PHE A 9 -12.98 9.43 -2.33
C PHE A 9 -14.09 8.41 -2.60
N VAL A 10 -13.68 7.19 -2.95
CA VAL A 10 -14.57 6.07 -3.28
C VAL A 10 -14.30 4.92 -2.33
N GLY A 11 -15.29 4.61 -1.50
CA GLY A 11 -15.13 3.73 -0.34
C GLY A 11 -14.73 4.49 0.92
N THR A 12 -15.60 4.47 1.93
CA THR A 12 -15.43 5.20 3.20
C THR A 12 -15.23 4.25 4.39
N GLY A 13 -14.56 3.13 4.12
CA GLY A 13 -14.19 2.13 5.14
C GLY A 13 -13.06 2.58 6.05
N ASP A 14 -12.54 1.64 6.85
CA ASP A 14 -11.51 1.87 7.85
C ASP A 14 -10.25 2.56 7.30
N VAL A 15 -9.77 2.12 6.14
CA VAL A 15 -8.57 2.69 5.51
C VAL A 15 -8.79 4.17 5.18
N PHE A 16 -9.95 4.52 4.63
CA PHE A 16 -10.31 5.90 4.36
C PHE A 16 -10.32 6.74 5.64
N LEU A 17 -11.10 6.31 6.65
CA LEU A 17 -11.29 7.08 7.87
C LEU A 17 -9.99 7.31 8.65
N LYS A 18 -9.10 6.31 8.63
CA LYS A 18 -7.89 6.32 9.44
C LYS A 18 -6.71 7.02 8.78
N TYR A 19 -6.61 6.95 7.46
CA TYR A 19 -5.43 7.42 6.75
C TYR A 19 -5.74 8.55 5.77
N TYR A 20 -6.75 8.38 4.92
CA TYR A 20 -6.96 9.27 3.77
C TYR A 20 -7.78 10.51 4.09
N LEU A 21 -8.77 10.41 4.96
CA LEU A 21 -9.61 11.56 5.33
C LEU A 21 -8.79 12.69 5.98
N PRO A 22 -7.90 12.43 6.97
CA PRO A 22 -7.05 13.46 7.53
C PRO A 22 -6.14 14.13 6.52
N GLU A 23 -5.48 13.34 5.66
CA GLU A 23 -4.62 13.88 4.60
C GLU A 23 -5.42 14.75 3.63
N GLY A 24 -6.61 14.30 3.24
CA GLY A 24 -7.48 15.05 2.34
C GLY A 24 -7.91 16.41 2.90
N ILE A 25 -8.13 16.49 4.22
CA ILE A 25 -8.51 17.74 4.88
C ILE A 25 -7.31 18.66 5.10
N GLU A 26 -6.16 18.11 5.48
CA GLU A 26 -4.96 18.87 5.84
C GLU A 26 -4.23 19.46 4.62
N LYS A 27 -4.32 18.83 3.45
CA LYS A 27 -3.54 19.21 2.27
C LYS A 27 -4.31 20.11 1.31
N ALA A 28 -3.95 21.38 1.28
CA ALA A 28 -4.58 22.39 0.42
C ALA A 28 -4.53 22.11 -1.10
N ILE A 29 -3.68 21.18 -1.55
CA ILE A 29 -3.65 20.71 -2.93
C ILE A 29 -4.84 19.81 -3.28
N LEU A 30 -5.56 19.28 -2.28
CA LEU A 30 -6.70 18.40 -2.43
C LEU A 30 -8.00 19.18 -2.16
N ASP A 31 -8.86 19.29 -3.16
CA ASP A 31 -10.21 19.84 -3.02
C ASP A 31 -11.23 18.67 -3.04
N ILE A 32 -11.71 18.27 -1.85
CA ILE A 32 -12.62 17.14 -1.73
C ILE A 32 -14.02 17.57 -2.17
N VAL A 33 -14.40 17.29 -3.39
CA VAL A 33 -15.69 17.66 -3.96
C VAL A 33 -16.77 16.58 -3.83
N ALA A 34 -16.36 15.30 -3.68
CA ALA A 34 -17.30 14.19 -3.61
C ALA A 34 -16.81 13.06 -2.68
N ILE A 35 -17.78 12.42 -2.04
CA ILE A 35 -17.62 11.16 -1.29
C ILE A 35 -18.62 10.15 -1.87
N CYS A 36 -18.12 8.97 -2.28
CA CYS A 36 -18.93 7.89 -2.83
C CYS A 36 -18.79 6.61 -2.01
N ASP A 37 -19.90 6.05 -1.56
CA ASP A 37 -19.95 4.74 -0.89
C ASP A 37 -21.29 4.07 -1.19
N VAL A 38 -21.30 2.75 -1.35
CA VAL A 38 -22.54 1.96 -1.49
C VAL A 38 -23.48 2.16 -0.28
N ASP A 39 -22.91 2.42 0.89
CA ASP A 39 -23.65 2.95 2.05
C ASP A 39 -23.77 4.47 1.92
N TYR A 40 -24.80 4.94 1.22
CA TYR A 40 -25.06 6.36 1.01
C TYR A 40 -25.11 7.17 2.33
N LYS A 41 -25.63 6.57 3.40
CA LYS A 41 -25.74 7.25 4.71
C LYS A 41 -24.35 7.53 5.30
N ARG A 42 -23.41 6.60 5.10
CA ARG A 42 -22.01 6.78 5.49
C ARG A 42 -21.36 7.87 4.64
N ALA A 43 -21.52 7.81 3.31
CA ALA A 43 -21.03 8.86 2.41
C ALA A 43 -21.59 10.25 2.78
N GLU A 44 -22.89 10.36 3.08
CA GLU A 44 -23.54 11.60 3.50
C GLU A 44 -22.94 12.15 4.82
N THR A 45 -22.71 11.29 5.79
CA THR A 45 -22.13 11.69 7.08
C THR A 45 -20.71 12.25 6.88
N VAL A 46 -19.90 11.59 6.09
CA VAL A 46 -18.52 12.04 5.76
C VAL A 46 -18.55 13.34 4.96
N ALA A 47 -19.40 13.45 3.94
CA ALA A 47 -19.49 14.66 3.13
C ALA A 47 -19.91 15.89 3.96
N LYS A 48 -20.85 15.73 4.90
CA LYS A 48 -21.23 16.78 5.86
C LYS A 48 -20.06 17.19 6.75
N PHE A 49 -19.24 16.23 7.17
CA PHE A 49 -18.05 16.51 7.97
C PHE A 49 -16.99 17.28 7.17
N VAL A 50 -16.69 16.86 5.93
CA VAL A 50 -15.78 17.57 5.03
C VAL A 50 -16.27 19.01 4.79
N GLY A 51 -17.56 19.21 4.66
CA GLY A 51 -18.14 20.54 4.42
C GLY A 51 -17.82 21.10 3.03
N ASN A 52 -17.65 22.40 2.91
CA ASN A 52 -17.21 23.12 1.70
C ASN A 52 -17.98 22.76 0.41
N GLY A 53 -19.25 22.31 0.53
CA GLY A 53 -20.03 21.89 -0.63
C GLY A 53 -19.74 20.50 -1.15
N CYS A 54 -18.95 19.69 -0.42
CA CYS A 54 -18.69 18.28 -0.73
C CYS A 54 -20.03 17.51 -0.83
N ARG A 55 -20.20 16.75 -1.91
CA ARG A 55 -21.42 15.99 -2.19
C ARG A 55 -21.23 14.50 -1.89
N ALA A 56 -22.32 13.88 -1.42
CA ALA A 56 -22.39 12.44 -1.19
C ALA A 56 -23.05 11.74 -2.38
N TYR A 57 -22.55 10.56 -2.72
CA TYR A 57 -23.07 9.70 -3.77
C TYR A 57 -23.17 8.25 -3.27
N GLY A 58 -24.29 7.58 -3.60
CA GLY A 58 -24.50 6.15 -3.41
C GLY A 58 -24.19 5.35 -4.67
N ASP A 59 -24.17 6.01 -5.83
CA ASP A 59 -23.85 5.42 -7.13
C ASP A 59 -22.59 6.08 -7.72
N TYR A 60 -21.66 5.25 -8.15
CA TYR A 60 -20.39 5.70 -8.69
C TYR A 60 -20.53 6.38 -10.06
N ASN A 61 -21.44 5.90 -10.92
CA ASN A 61 -21.66 6.50 -12.23
C ASN A 61 -22.28 7.90 -12.09
N GLU A 62 -23.27 8.07 -11.19
CA GLU A 62 -23.85 9.39 -10.90
C GLU A 62 -22.77 10.39 -10.44
N MET A 63 -21.79 9.93 -9.64
CA MET A 63 -20.67 10.77 -9.24
C MET A 63 -19.78 11.15 -10.41
N LEU A 64 -19.41 10.21 -11.27
CA LEU A 64 -18.60 10.49 -12.47
C LEU A 64 -19.32 11.43 -13.43
N ASP A 65 -20.61 11.22 -13.67
CA ASP A 65 -21.47 12.01 -14.57
C ASP A 65 -21.67 13.46 -14.06
N SER A 66 -21.36 13.74 -12.79
CA SER A 66 -21.45 15.11 -12.25
C SER A 66 -20.52 16.11 -12.95
N GLY A 67 -19.45 15.62 -13.58
CA GLY A 67 -18.44 16.43 -14.25
C GLY A 67 -17.59 17.31 -13.33
N GLU A 68 -17.65 17.09 -12.01
CA GLU A 68 -16.92 17.90 -11.03
C GLU A 68 -15.60 17.29 -10.59
N VAL A 69 -15.42 15.97 -10.78
CA VAL A 69 -14.28 15.20 -10.27
C VAL A 69 -13.16 15.16 -11.32
N GLU A 70 -11.95 15.55 -10.91
CA GLU A 70 -10.74 15.44 -11.76
C GLU A 70 -9.92 14.17 -11.44
N MET A 71 -9.98 13.71 -10.18
CA MET A 71 -9.26 12.53 -9.73
C MET A 71 -10.10 11.73 -8.72
N VAL A 72 -10.15 10.43 -8.90
CA VAL A 72 -10.73 9.50 -7.92
C VAL A 72 -9.65 8.83 -7.09
N VAL A 73 -9.94 8.63 -5.81
CA VAL A 73 -9.13 7.85 -4.86
C VAL A 73 -9.95 6.62 -4.48
N ILE A 74 -9.59 5.46 -5.01
CA ILE A 74 -10.34 4.21 -4.88
C ILE A 74 -9.82 3.43 -3.69
N LEU A 75 -10.64 3.29 -2.64
CA LEU A 75 -10.33 2.68 -1.34
C LEU A 75 -11.30 1.55 -0.98
N THR A 76 -11.94 1.02 -1.98
CA THR A 76 -12.92 -0.08 -1.89
C THR A 76 -12.22 -1.44 -1.72
N PRO A 77 -12.95 -2.54 -1.52
CA PRO A 77 -12.33 -3.87 -1.54
C PRO A 77 -11.61 -4.18 -2.86
N PRO A 78 -10.49 -4.94 -2.82
CA PRO A 78 -9.64 -5.19 -4.00
C PRO A 78 -10.36 -5.76 -5.23
N THR A 79 -11.46 -6.47 -5.04
CA THR A 79 -12.27 -7.05 -6.11
C THR A 79 -12.94 -6.02 -7.02
N THR A 80 -13.02 -4.76 -6.59
CA THR A 80 -13.67 -3.68 -7.34
C THR A 80 -12.68 -2.66 -7.92
N HIS A 81 -11.40 -2.72 -7.55
CA HIS A 81 -10.37 -1.76 -7.98
C HIS A 81 -10.32 -1.62 -9.50
N TYR A 82 -10.20 -2.74 -10.22
CA TYR A 82 -10.13 -2.75 -11.68
C TYR A 82 -11.34 -2.08 -12.34
N SER A 83 -12.54 -2.48 -11.94
CA SER A 83 -13.77 -1.98 -12.59
C SER A 83 -14.00 -0.49 -12.35
N LEU A 84 -13.77 -0.02 -11.12
CA LEU A 84 -13.93 1.39 -10.75
C LEU A 84 -12.85 2.27 -11.41
N ALA A 85 -11.59 1.82 -11.40
CA ALA A 85 -10.51 2.55 -12.07
C ALA A 85 -10.75 2.65 -13.59
N MET A 86 -11.17 1.56 -14.22
CA MET A 86 -11.47 1.52 -15.66
C MET A 86 -12.60 2.49 -16.01
N LEU A 87 -13.66 2.56 -15.19
CA LEU A 87 -14.75 3.52 -15.41
C LEU A 87 -14.28 4.97 -15.29
N ALA A 88 -13.49 5.31 -14.26
CA ALA A 88 -12.93 6.65 -14.11
C ALA A 88 -12.06 7.03 -15.32
N ILE A 89 -11.13 6.16 -15.70
CA ILE A 89 -10.22 6.37 -16.84
C ILE A 89 -10.99 6.62 -18.13
N LYS A 90 -12.03 5.82 -18.41
CA LYS A 90 -12.89 5.99 -19.61
C LYS A 90 -13.66 7.31 -19.61
N ASN A 91 -13.91 7.89 -18.45
CA ASN A 91 -14.51 9.22 -18.31
C ASN A 91 -13.47 10.36 -18.28
N GLY A 92 -12.20 10.09 -18.60
CA GLY A 92 -11.14 11.09 -18.60
C GLY A 92 -10.72 11.57 -17.21
N ILE A 93 -10.97 10.78 -16.18
CA ILE A 93 -10.70 11.10 -14.77
C ILE A 93 -9.44 10.36 -14.32
N HIS A 94 -8.50 11.07 -13.69
CA HIS A 94 -7.29 10.50 -13.12
C HIS A 94 -7.64 9.54 -11.96
N ALA A 95 -6.83 8.50 -11.74
CA ALA A 95 -7.13 7.51 -10.72
C ALA A 95 -5.92 7.18 -9.83
N TYR A 96 -6.16 7.20 -8.53
CA TYR A 96 -5.32 6.59 -7.51
C TYR A 96 -6.04 5.34 -6.97
N VAL A 97 -5.35 4.21 -6.97
CA VAL A 97 -5.93 2.92 -6.56
C VAL A 97 -5.17 2.37 -5.35
N GLU A 98 -5.91 2.04 -4.29
CA GLU A 98 -5.34 1.36 -3.12
C GLU A 98 -4.76 -0.01 -3.47
N LYS A 99 -3.86 -0.49 -2.57
CA LYS A 99 -3.26 -1.82 -2.74
C LYS A 99 -4.27 -2.95 -2.38
N PRO A 100 -4.13 -4.10 -3.03
CA PRO A 100 -3.35 -4.34 -4.23
C PRO A 100 -3.93 -3.61 -5.44
N PHE A 101 -3.09 -3.14 -6.35
CA PHE A 101 -3.52 -2.38 -7.54
C PHE A 101 -4.67 -3.04 -8.29
N CYS A 102 -4.52 -4.33 -8.57
CA CYS A 102 -5.54 -5.23 -9.11
C CYS A 102 -5.16 -6.67 -8.77
N ARG A 103 -5.94 -7.64 -9.21
CA ARG A 103 -5.72 -9.05 -8.87
C ARG A 103 -4.98 -9.85 -9.94
N HIS A 104 -5.07 -9.42 -11.19
CA HIS A 104 -4.51 -10.11 -12.34
C HIS A 104 -3.66 -9.20 -13.19
N LEU A 105 -2.58 -9.74 -13.74
CA LEU A 105 -1.68 -9.00 -14.63
C LEU A 105 -2.44 -8.39 -15.82
N THR A 106 -3.37 -9.13 -16.40
CA THR A 106 -4.19 -8.63 -17.51
C THR A 106 -5.07 -7.43 -17.16
N GLU A 107 -5.51 -7.32 -15.91
CA GLU A 107 -6.24 -6.14 -15.42
C GLU A 107 -5.31 -4.92 -15.35
N ALA A 108 -4.07 -5.12 -14.85
CA ALA A 108 -3.06 -4.06 -14.80
C ALA A 108 -2.70 -3.57 -16.22
N ASP A 109 -2.49 -4.49 -17.16
CA ASP A 109 -2.22 -4.16 -18.57
C ASP A 109 -3.32 -3.30 -19.16
N ASN A 110 -4.58 -3.72 -19.00
CA ASN A 110 -5.74 -3.01 -19.52
C ASN A 110 -5.90 -1.61 -18.89
N LEU A 111 -5.65 -1.46 -17.59
CA LEU A 111 -5.74 -0.14 -16.92
C LEU A 111 -4.67 0.82 -17.43
N ILE A 112 -3.44 0.36 -17.59
CA ILE A 112 -2.32 1.18 -18.08
C ILE A 112 -2.57 1.58 -19.53
N GLU A 113 -3.00 0.65 -20.39
CA GLU A 113 -3.34 0.93 -21.78
C GLU A 113 -4.47 1.96 -21.87
N ALA A 114 -5.54 1.77 -21.11
CA ALA A 114 -6.66 2.70 -21.07
C ALA A 114 -6.25 4.10 -20.57
N ALA A 115 -5.43 4.17 -19.50
CA ALA A 115 -4.94 5.45 -18.97
C ALA A 115 -4.13 6.22 -20.01
N ASN A 116 -3.22 5.54 -20.69
CA ASN A 116 -2.42 6.12 -21.77
C ASN A 116 -3.30 6.61 -22.94
N ALA A 117 -4.27 5.79 -23.36
CA ALA A 117 -5.19 6.14 -24.46
C ALA A 117 -6.09 7.34 -24.15
N ASN A 118 -6.46 7.53 -22.88
CA ASN A 118 -7.31 8.64 -22.45
C ASN A 118 -6.51 9.86 -21.93
N GLY A 119 -5.17 9.79 -21.89
CA GLY A 119 -4.32 10.89 -21.41
C GLY A 119 -4.50 11.21 -19.93
N VAL A 120 -4.89 10.24 -19.11
CA VAL A 120 -5.06 10.39 -17.67
C VAL A 120 -3.91 9.75 -16.91
N LYS A 121 -3.61 10.30 -15.74
CA LYS A 121 -2.62 9.72 -14.83
C LYS A 121 -3.25 8.63 -13.98
N LEU A 122 -2.50 7.56 -13.83
CA LEU A 122 -2.87 6.39 -13.01
C LEU A 122 -1.72 6.08 -12.05
N MET A 123 -2.04 5.95 -10.78
CA MET A 123 -1.08 5.60 -9.74
C MET A 123 -1.68 4.56 -8.80
N ALA A 124 -0.86 3.68 -8.25
CA ALA A 124 -1.28 2.65 -7.32
C ALA A 124 -0.45 2.67 -6.02
N ALA A 125 -1.13 2.39 -4.89
CA ALA A 125 -0.46 2.08 -3.63
C ALA A 125 0.22 0.69 -3.69
N PRO A 126 1.22 0.45 -2.81
CA PRO A 126 1.86 1.37 -1.90
C PRO A 126 2.94 2.20 -2.59
N THR A 127 3.00 3.47 -2.25
CA THR A 127 3.91 4.42 -2.89
C THR A 127 5.24 4.58 -2.14
N LEU A 128 5.83 3.44 -1.73
CA LEU A 128 6.99 3.39 -0.83
C LEU A 128 8.24 4.08 -1.37
N MET A 129 8.38 4.25 -2.68
CA MET A 129 9.51 4.96 -3.26
C MET A 129 9.36 6.50 -3.21
N LEU A 130 8.24 7.01 -2.68
CA LEU A 130 8.11 8.41 -2.26
C LEU A 130 8.67 8.64 -0.85
N ASP A 131 8.91 7.57 -0.08
CA ASP A 131 9.49 7.66 1.25
C ASP A 131 10.97 8.06 1.18
N PRO A 132 11.38 9.16 1.83
CA PRO A 132 12.74 9.67 1.74
C PRO A 132 13.82 8.66 2.15
N PRO A 133 13.68 7.84 3.22
CA PRO A 133 14.64 6.79 3.53
C PRO A 133 14.80 5.77 2.39
N ASN A 134 13.71 5.33 1.77
CA ASN A 134 13.78 4.37 0.66
C ASN A 134 14.47 4.98 -0.57
N ARG A 135 14.22 6.26 -0.88
CA ARG A 135 14.93 6.98 -1.95
C ARG A 135 16.42 7.06 -1.65
N MET A 136 16.79 7.50 -0.45
CA MET A 136 18.18 7.58 -0.01
C MET A 136 18.87 6.22 -0.11
N MET A 137 18.25 5.15 0.38
CA MET A 137 18.80 3.80 0.28
C MET A 137 19.00 3.35 -1.17
N ARG A 138 18.03 3.62 -2.06
CA ARG A 138 18.14 3.30 -3.49
C ARG A 138 19.34 4.02 -4.11
N GLU A 139 19.52 5.30 -3.84
CA GLU A 139 20.65 6.10 -4.34
C GLU A 139 21.98 5.55 -3.80
N MET A 140 22.09 5.30 -2.51
CA MET A 140 23.30 4.74 -1.89
C MET A 140 23.65 3.36 -2.44
N ILE A 141 22.64 2.50 -2.68
CA ILE A 141 22.85 1.18 -3.30
C ILE A 141 23.35 1.34 -4.74
N ALA A 142 22.73 2.23 -5.52
CA ALA A 142 23.13 2.50 -6.91
C ALA A 142 24.54 3.08 -7.01
N GLU A 143 24.95 3.91 -6.07
CA GLU A 143 26.33 4.45 -5.95
C GLU A 143 27.33 3.40 -5.44
N GLY A 144 26.86 2.22 -5.06
CA GLY A 144 27.72 1.11 -4.62
C GLY A 144 28.19 1.22 -3.18
N ALA A 145 27.46 1.92 -2.32
CA ALA A 145 27.82 2.12 -0.90
C ALA A 145 28.03 0.80 -0.14
N ILE A 146 27.31 -0.27 -0.52
CA ILE A 146 27.44 -1.62 0.05
C ILE A 146 28.09 -2.63 -0.93
N GLY A 147 28.61 -2.16 -2.07
CA GLY A 147 29.17 -3.02 -3.12
C GLY A 147 28.08 -3.76 -3.92
N HIS A 148 28.40 -4.96 -4.41
CA HIS A 148 27.41 -5.79 -5.10
C HIS A 148 26.42 -6.36 -4.09
N VAL A 149 25.13 -6.14 -4.32
CA VAL A 149 24.07 -6.73 -3.49
C VAL A 149 24.11 -8.25 -3.65
N ALA A 150 24.15 -8.97 -2.54
CA ALA A 150 24.11 -10.42 -2.51
C ALA A 150 22.67 -10.90 -2.22
N PHE A 151 22.10 -10.44 -1.11
CA PHE A 151 20.74 -10.77 -0.78
C PHE A 151 20.07 -9.68 0.07
N ALA A 152 18.73 -9.75 0.15
CA ALA A 152 17.95 -8.93 1.06
C ALA A 152 16.89 -9.78 1.76
N THR A 153 16.48 -9.33 2.94
CA THR A 153 15.35 -9.91 3.67
C THR A 153 14.36 -8.82 4.03
N ASP A 154 13.08 -9.09 3.87
CA ASP A 154 12.01 -8.15 4.27
C ASP A 154 10.85 -8.93 4.88
N PRO A 155 10.72 -8.93 6.22
CA PRO A 155 9.62 -9.61 6.89
C PRO A 155 8.31 -8.84 6.70
N ALA A 156 7.29 -9.53 6.19
CA ALA A 156 5.94 -9.00 5.98
C ALA A 156 4.96 -9.62 6.98
N PHE A 157 5.17 -9.32 8.28
CA PHE A 157 4.31 -9.83 9.35
C PHE A 157 3.34 -8.76 9.85
N GLN A 158 2.12 -9.18 10.15
CA GLN A 158 1.23 -8.37 10.96
C GLN A 158 1.60 -8.51 12.44
N LEU A 159 2.19 -7.48 13.02
CA LEU A 159 2.42 -7.38 14.45
C LEU A 159 1.13 -6.90 15.12
N GLY A 160 0.36 -7.82 15.67
CA GLY A 160 -1.01 -7.58 16.12
C GLY A 160 -1.21 -6.45 17.14
N SER A 161 -0.18 -6.05 17.89
CA SER A 161 -0.30 -4.99 18.91
C SER A 161 0.09 -3.59 18.42
N ALA A 162 1.00 -3.45 17.47
CA ALA A 162 1.47 -2.15 17.01
C ALA A 162 0.43 -1.41 16.16
N ILE A 163 -0.29 -2.14 15.30
CA ILE A 163 -1.37 -1.57 14.49
C ILE A 163 -2.55 -1.16 15.36
N SER A 164 -2.93 -1.96 16.37
CA SER A 164 -4.02 -1.63 17.29
C SER A 164 -3.76 -0.34 18.07
N ALA A 165 -2.58 -0.18 18.66
CA ALA A 165 -2.23 1.02 19.43
C ALA A 165 -2.20 2.30 18.58
N TYR A 166 -1.76 2.20 17.33
CA TYR A 166 -1.78 3.32 16.39
C TYR A 166 -3.22 3.71 16.02
N MET A 167 -4.04 2.71 15.70
CA MET A 167 -5.43 2.90 15.35
C MET A 167 -6.24 3.53 16.49
N ASP A 168 -6.02 3.08 17.73
CA ASP A 168 -6.69 3.61 18.92
C ASP A 168 -6.29 5.08 19.17
N ARG A 169 -5.03 5.44 18.97
CA ARG A 169 -4.55 6.83 19.13
C ARG A 169 -5.17 7.76 18.09
N PHE A 170 -5.31 7.32 16.87
CA PHE A 170 -5.87 8.12 15.78
C PHE A 170 -7.40 8.22 15.87
N VAL A 171 -8.09 7.15 16.21
CA VAL A 171 -9.53 7.14 16.54
C VAL A 171 -9.80 8.15 17.65
N SER A 172 -8.99 8.16 18.71
CA SER A 172 -9.08 9.14 19.78
C SER A 172 -8.89 10.59 19.30
N GLN A 173 -7.98 10.84 18.35
CA GLN A 173 -7.79 12.18 17.77
C GLN A 173 -8.99 12.63 16.93
N LEU A 174 -9.61 11.72 16.17
CA LEU A 174 -10.81 12.02 15.40
C LEU A 174 -12.02 12.28 16.33
N GLU A 175 -12.18 11.50 17.39
CA GLU A 175 -13.21 11.72 18.41
C GLU A 175 -13.05 13.09 19.11
N HIS A 176 -11.82 13.50 19.43
CA HIS A 176 -11.52 14.84 19.97
C HIS A 176 -11.79 15.95 18.95
N SER A 177 -11.77 15.64 17.66
CA SER A 177 -12.12 16.57 16.58
C SER A 177 -13.62 16.62 16.27
N GLY A 178 -14.44 15.95 17.08
CA GLY A 178 -15.90 15.91 16.89
C GLY A 178 -16.36 14.93 15.81
N ILE A 179 -15.46 14.10 15.29
CA ILE A 179 -15.82 13.00 14.42
C ILE A 179 -16.07 11.78 15.30
N THR A 180 -17.31 11.53 15.60
CA THR A 180 -17.70 10.20 16.07
C THR A 180 -17.49 9.26 14.88
N ILE A 181 -16.36 8.55 14.88
CA ILE A 181 -16.21 7.42 13.97
C ILE A 181 -17.31 6.46 14.33
N LEU A 182 -18.23 6.25 13.40
CA LEU A 182 -19.45 5.46 13.55
C LEU A 182 -19.14 3.96 13.76
N GLN A 183 -18.06 3.62 14.45
CA GLN A 183 -17.77 2.26 14.81
C GLN A 183 -17.98 2.05 16.29
N LYS A 184 -19.24 1.78 16.63
CA LYS A 184 -19.46 0.93 17.79
C LYS A 184 -18.66 -0.37 17.61
N PRO A 185 -18.15 -0.98 18.70
CA PRO A 185 -17.44 -2.28 18.60
C PRO A 185 -18.18 -3.32 17.76
N GLU A 186 -19.49 -3.29 17.73
CA GLU A 186 -20.38 -4.14 16.95
C GLU A 186 -20.45 -3.80 15.44
N GLU A 187 -19.99 -2.63 15.02
CA GLU A 187 -19.97 -2.16 13.64
C GLU A 187 -18.59 -2.29 12.99
N LYS A 188 -17.63 -2.97 13.65
CA LYS A 188 -16.32 -3.24 13.07
C LYS A 188 -16.48 -3.95 11.72
N THR A 189 -15.78 -3.43 10.72
CA THR A 189 -15.77 -3.98 9.37
C THR A 189 -15.52 -5.48 9.41
N ASP A 190 -16.31 -6.23 8.66
CA ASP A 190 -16.13 -7.67 8.55
C ASP A 190 -14.76 -7.98 7.90
N ALA A 191 -13.79 -8.33 8.75
CA ALA A 191 -12.43 -8.65 8.32
C ALA A 191 -12.28 -10.10 7.81
N SER A 192 -13.38 -10.86 7.68
CA SER A 192 -13.32 -12.26 7.25
C SER A 192 -12.69 -12.43 5.88
N TRP A 193 -12.87 -11.47 4.97
CA TRP A 193 -12.33 -11.51 3.62
C TRP A 193 -10.79 -11.63 3.56
N TYR A 194 -10.07 -11.15 4.59
CA TYR A 194 -8.62 -11.30 4.68
C TYR A 194 -8.18 -12.77 4.75
N TYR A 195 -9.03 -13.64 5.31
CA TYR A 195 -8.76 -15.06 5.53
C TYR A 195 -9.44 -15.97 4.52
N GLN A 196 -10.17 -15.38 3.57
CA GLN A 196 -10.90 -16.12 2.55
C GLN A 196 -10.23 -15.99 1.20
N LYS A 197 -10.60 -16.91 0.27
CA LYS A 197 -10.02 -17.00 -1.07
C LYS A 197 -9.98 -15.63 -1.78
N GLY A 198 -8.78 -15.23 -2.11
CA GLY A 198 -8.49 -13.94 -2.75
C GLY A 198 -8.08 -12.83 -1.79
N GLY A 199 -8.02 -13.11 -0.49
CA GLY A 199 -7.34 -12.31 0.52
C GLY A 199 -5.90 -12.79 0.73
N GLY A 200 -5.52 -12.96 2.02
CA GLY A 200 -4.22 -13.51 2.42
C GLY A 200 -3.10 -12.47 2.55
N PRO A 201 -2.03 -12.85 3.26
CA PRO A 201 -0.93 -11.93 3.57
C PRO A 201 -0.08 -11.56 2.36
N VAL A 202 -0.16 -12.29 1.24
CA VAL A 202 0.55 -11.92 0.00
C VAL A 202 0.00 -10.60 -0.54
N TYR A 203 -1.32 -10.48 -0.64
CA TYR A 203 -1.98 -9.28 -1.16
C TYR A 203 -2.01 -8.13 -0.16
N ASP A 204 -2.02 -8.42 1.14
CA ASP A 204 -2.15 -7.38 2.17
C ASP A 204 -0.80 -6.91 2.73
N LEU A 205 0.16 -7.80 2.93
CA LEU A 205 1.44 -7.53 3.59
C LEU A 205 2.64 -7.62 2.63
N ALA A 206 2.78 -8.74 1.88
CA ALA A 206 3.93 -8.90 1.00
C ALA A 206 3.97 -7.86 -0.13
N VAL A 207 2.83 -7.30 -0.51
CA VAL A 207 2.75 -6.22 -1.49
C VAL A 207 3.66 -5.04 -1.12
N TYR A 208 3.78 -4.69 0.17
CA TYR A 208 4.69 -3.64 0.63
C TYR A 208 6.16 -4.05 0.47
N SER A 209 6.52 -5.24 0.93
CA SER A 209 7.89 -5.77 0.84
C SER A 209 8.32 -5.96 -0.61
N ILE A 210 7.45 -6.51 -1.47
CA ILE A 210 7.74 -6.68 -2.90
C ILE A 210 7.94 -5.30 -3.57
N THR A 211 7.07 -4.33 -3.30
CA THR A 211 7.19 -2.97 -3.84
C THR A 211 8.48 -2.31 -3.38
N ARG A 212 8.84 -2.42 -2.10
CA ARG A 212 10.09 -1.87 -1.56
C ARG A 212 11.30 -2.51 -2.23
N MET A 213 11.37 -3.84 -2.24
CA MET A 213 12.54 -4.54 -2.77
C MET A 213 12.71 -4.34 -4.27
N THR A 214 11.64 -4.33 -5.04
CA THR A 214 11.72 -4.01 -6.47
C THR A 214 12.06 -2.55 -6.71
N GLY A 215 11.58 -1.63 -5.85
CA GLY A 215 11.96 -0.21 -5.91
C GLY A 215 13.43 0.05 -5.60
N LEU A 216 14.01 -0.69 -4.66
CA LEU A 216 15.42 -0.56 -4.28
C LEU A 216 16.38 -1.26 -5.26
N LEU A 217 16.00 -2.42 -5.77
CA LEU A 217 16.90 -3.34 -6.47
C LEU A 217 16.58 -3.51 -7.97
N GLY A 218 15.50 -2.91 -8.44
CA GLY A 218 14.99 -3.07 -9.80
C GLY A 218 14.07 -4.30 -9.96
N PRO A 219 13.64 -4.61 -11.20
CA PRO A 219 12.67 -5.67 -11.45
C PRO A 219 13.23 -7.07 -11.15
N ALA A 220 12.38 -7.90 -10.53
CA ALA A 220 12.63 -9.32 -10.33
C ALA A 220 12.59 -10.08 -11.68
N LYS A 221 13.31 -11.19 -11.76
CA LYS A 221 13.34 -12.07 -12.94
C LYS A 221 12.56 -13.35 -12.73
N LYS A 222 12.54 -13.86 -11.49
CA LYS A 222 11.83 -15.08 -11.13
C LYS A 222 11.31 -14.98 -9.71
N VAL A 223 10.27 -15.77 -9.41
CA VAL A 223 9.79 -16.01 -8.07
C VAL A 223 9.66 -17.51 -7.81
N PHE A 224 10.03 -17.92 -6.58
CA PHE A 224 9.74 -19.22 -6.01
C PHE A 224 9.05 -19.04 -4.68
N ALA A 225 8.09 -19.90 -4.30
CA ALA A 225 7.39 -19.76 -3.04
C ALA A 225 6.89 -21.11 -2.51
N TYR A 226 6.77 -21.16 -1.18
CA TYR A 226 5.92 -22.10 -0.46
C TYR A 226 4.83 -21.33 0.28
N SER A 227 3.62 -21.83 0.24
CA SER A 227 2.47 -21.20 0.89
C SER A 227 1.53 -22.25 1.45
N GLY A 228 0.83 -21.92 2.53
CA GLY A 228 -0.10 -22.83 3.18
C GLY A 228 -0.89 -22.16 4.29
N ILE A 229 -1.82 -22.93 4.86
CA ILE A 229 -2.67 -22.53 5.98
C ILE A 229 -2.08 -23.13 7.26
N VAL A 230 -1.79 -22.27 8.24
CA VAL A 230 -1.26 -22.69 9.57
C VAL A 230 -2.42 -23.15 10.45
N ASP A 231 -3.45 -22.30 10.57
CA ASP A 231 -4.64 -22.58 11.36
C ASP A 231 -5.88 -22.53 10.48
N GLY A 232 -6.63 -23.63 10.39
CA GLY A 232 -7.83 -23.73 9.56
C GLY A 232 -9.03 -22.89 10.03
N SER A 233 -8.90 -22.17 11.15
CA SER A 233 -9.95 -21.28 11.67
C SER A 233 -9.37 -20.05 12.39
N ARG A 234 -10.13 -18.95 12.38
CA ARG A 234 -9.82 -17.72 13.10
C ARG A 234 -11.01 -17.23 13.89
N THR A 235 -10.75 -16.71 15.10
CA THR A 235 -11.76 -15.99 15.89
C THR A 235 -11.67 -14.52 15.59
N LEU A 236 -12.74 -13.96 15.06
CA LEU A 236 -12.89 -12.53 14.81
C LEU A 236 -13.63 -11.87 15.97
N LEU A 237 -13.36 -10.59 16.21
CA LEU A 237 -14.00 -9.76 17.22
C LEU A 237 -13.96 -10.37 18.62
N GLN A 238 -12.83 -11.01 18.95
CA GLN A 238 -12.63 -11.70 20.21
C GLN A 238 -12.93 -10.80 21.41
N GLY A 239 -13.69 -11.35 22.37
CA GLY A 239 -14.10 -10.64 23.60
C GLY A 239 -15.25 -9.65 23.41
N THR A 240 -15.93 -9.63 22.27
CA THR A 240 -17.14 -8.82 22.01
C THR A 240 -18.37 -9.72 21.85
N GLU A 241 -19.59 -9.11 21.90
CA GLU A 241 -20.83 -9.86 21.62
C GLU A 241 -20.93 -10.37 20.17
N ALA A 242 -20.13 -9.81 19.25
CA ALA A 242 -20.05 -10.21 17.84
C ALA A 242 -18.95 -11.24 17.57
N GLU A 243 -18.35 -11.82 18.61
CA GLU A 243 -17.30 -12.85 18.48
C GLU A 243 -17.82 -14.02 17.64
N ARG A 244 -17.04 -14.38 16.62
CA ARG A 244 -17.34 -15.54 15.78
C ARG A 244 -16.08 -16.20 15.26
N SER A 245 -16.15 -17.51 15.05
CA SER A 245 -15.14 -18.26 14.35
C SER A 245 -15.45 -18.29 12.86
N ILE A 246 -14.42 -18.12 12.03
CA ILE A 246 -14.49 -18.27 10.58
C ILE A 246 -13.53 -19.35 10.11
N GLU A 247 -13.85 -20.00 9.00
CA GLU A 247 -12.94 -20.90 8.30
C GLU A 247 -11.90 -20.07 7.53
N VAL A 248 -10.62 -20.49 7.59
CA VAL A 248 -9.54 -19.93 6.78
C VAL A 248 -9.43 -20.75 5.50
N THR A 249 -9.65 -20.10 4.36
CA THR A 249 -9.67 -20.74 3.03
C THR A 249 -8.62 -20.18 2.06
N GLU A 250 -7.86 -19.17 2.50
CA GLU A 250 -6.69 -18.64 1.78
C GLU A 250 -5.42 -18.94 2.59
N ASP A 251 -4.30 -19.15 1.89
CA ASP A 251 -3.01 -19.35 2.51
C ASP A 251 -2.65 -18.16 3.42
N ASP A 252 -2.32 -18.43 4.67
CA ASP A 252 -2.07 -17.41 5.71
C ASP A 252 -0.59 -17.33 6.13
N ASN A 253 0.26 -18.14 5.48
CA ASN A 253 1.70 -18.16 5.68
C ASN A 253 2.39 -18.48 4.34
N THR A 254 3.20 -17.54 3.86
CA THR A 254 3.92 -17.64 2.57
C THR A 254 5.37 -17.25 2.75
N SER A 255 6.29 -18.12 2.37
CA SER A 255 7.71 -17.82 2.28
C SER A 255 8.12 -17.80 0.80
N LEU A 256 8.68 -16.69 0.35
CA LEU A 256 9.02 -16.49 -1.06
C LEU A 256 10.44 -16.00 -1.27
N LEU A 257 11.01 -16.36 -2.43
CA LEU A 257 12.31 -15.96 -2.87
C LEU A 257 12.20 -15.31 -4.25
N LEU A 258 12.69 -14.08 -4.39
CA LEU A 258 12.82 -13.39 -5.66
C LEU A 258 14.27 -13.53 -6.17
N ASP A 259 14.44 -13.88 -7.43
CA ASP A 259 15.69 -13.75 -8.17
C ASP A 259 15.68 -12.41 -8.92
N MET A 260 16.51 -11.47 -8.48
CA MET A 260 16.66 -10.16 -9.10
C MET A 260 17.66 -10.16 -10.26
N GLY A 261 18.23 -11.32 -10.59
CA GLY A 261 19.32 -11.46 -11.55
C GLY A 261 20.69 -11.09 -10.97
N ALA A 262 21.76 -11.47 -11.67
CA ALA A 262 23.14 -11.23 -11.26
C ALA A 262 23.47 -11.73 -9.84
N SER A 263 22.94 -12.90 -9.48
CA SER A 263 23.12 -13.56 -8.16
C SER A 263 22.63 -12.72 -6.99
N ARG A 264 21.58 -11.89 -7.19
CA ARG A 264 20.91 -11.10 -6.14
C ARG A 264 19.59 -11.77 -5.79
N PHE A 265 19.37 -12.03 -4.52
CA PHE A 265 18.19 -12.73 -4.03
C PHE A 265 17.48 -11.92 -2.97
N VAL A 266 16.15 -11.99 -2.94
CA VAL A 266 15.33 -11.35 -1.90
C VAL A 266 14.44 -12.41 -1.26
N HIS A 267 14.52 -12.54 0.05
CA HIS A 267 13.63 -13.39 0.83
C HIS A 267 12.57 -12.55 1.54
N ILE A 268 11.31 -12.92 1.34
CA ILE A 268 10.16 -12.31 2.02
C ILE A 268 9.36 -13.42 2.68
N ASN A 269 8.95 -13.20 3.93
CA ASN A 269 8.01 -14.09 4.60
C ASN A 269 6.77 -13.28 4.99
N ALA A 270 5.62 -13.63 4.41
CA ALA A 270 4.34 -12.97 4.64
C ALA A 270 3.42 -13.88 5.44
N ALA A 271 2.97 -13.44 6.62
CA ALA A 271 2.14 -14.26 7.49
C ALA A 271 1.20 -13.41 8.34
N TRP A 272 0.01 -13.95 8.61
CA TRP A 272 -0.92 -13.45 9.62
C TRP A 272 -0.52 -13.89 11.06
N HIS A 273 0.53 -14.66 11.19
CA HIS A 273 1.06 -15.19 12.43
C HIS A 273 2.33 -14.43 12.83
N GLY A 274 2.46 -14.11 14.09
CA GLY A 274 3.62 -13.44 14.62
C GLY A 274 3.25 -12.36 15.63
N GLY A 275 3.08 -12.73 16.88
CA GLY A 275 2.79 -11.78 17.97
C GLY A 275 3.98 -10.89 18.31
N ALA A 276 5.22 -11.33 18.03
CA ALA A 276 6.44 -10.55 18.20
C ALA A 276 7.60 -11.20 17.44
N THR A 277 8.51 -10.37 16.93
CA THR A 277 9.78 -10.80 16.35
C THR A 277 10.90 -9.86 16.81
N LYS A 278 12.11 -10.38 16.96
CA LYS A 278 13.29 -9.56 17.24
C LYS A 278 13.87 -8.92 15.98
N ASN A 279 13.52 -9.44 14.81
CA ASN A 279 14.00 -8.98 13.50
C ASN A 279 12.83 -8.32 12.75
N GLN A 280 12.58 -7.05 13.05
CA GLN A 280 11.44 -6.31 12.52
C GLN A 280 11.77 -5.48 11.27
N SER A 281 13.07 -5.21 11.03
CA SER A 281 13.50 -4.40 9.90
C SER A 281 13.94 -5.25 8.72
N PHE A 282 13.77 -4.71 7.53
CA PHE A 282 14.38 -5.30 6.35
C PHE A 282 15.86 -4.93 6.26
N GLU A 283 16.65 -5.75 5.58
CA GLU A 283 18.07 -5.53 5.38
C GLU A 283 18.46 -5.85 3.92
N VAL A 284 19.33 -5.01 3.35
CA VAL A 284 19.99 -5.27 2.07
C VAL A 284 21.48 -5.46 2.32
N ILE A 285 21.97 -6.64 2.01
CA ILE A 285 23.33 -7.08 2.31
C ILE A 285 24.14 -7.18 1.00
N GLY A 286 25.25 -6.47 0.98
CA GLY A 286 26.16 -6.44 -0.14
C GLY A 286 27.57 -6.92 0.21
N SER A 287 28.43 -6.99 -0.79
CA SER A 287 29.83 -7.46 -0.64
C SER A 287 30.71 -6.56 0.22
N ARG A 288 30.30 -5.31 0.48
CA ARG A 288 31.07 -4.33 1.25
C ARG A 288 30.32 -3.77 2.45
N GLY A 289 29.09 -4.19 2.71
CA GLY A 289 28.33 -3.70 3.84
C GLY A 289 26.86 -4.10 3.81
N THR A 290 26.11 -3.60 4.78
CA THR A 290 24.67 -3.81 4.93
C THR A 290 24.00 -2.45 5.09
N ILE A 291 22.80 -2.31 4.50
CA ILE A 291 21.98 -1.11 4.65
C ILE A 291 20.56 -1.48 5.08
N THR A 292 20.02 -0.71 5.99
CA THR A 292 18.66 -0.83 6.50
C THR A 292 18.12 0.54 6.92
N GLN A 293 16.87 0.61 7.33
CA GLN A 293 16.30 1.83 7.94
C GLN A 293 15.63 1.49 9.27
N SER A 294 15.33 2.52 10.06
CA SER A 294 14.49 2.38 11.26
C SER A 294 13.21 1.65 10.94
N SER A 295 12.79 0.77 11.85
CA SER A 295 11.68 -0.15 11.57
C SER A 295 10.37 0.59 11.28
N VAL A 296 9.50 -0.07 10.51
CA VAL A 296 8.15 0.42 10.19
C VAL A 296 7.30 0.71 11.44
N GLY A 297 7.60 0.07 12.58
CA GLY A 297 6.99 0.39 13.87
C GLY A 297 7.30 1.80 14.38
N ASP A 298 8.42 2.38 13.96
CA ASP A 298 8.84 3.75 14.29
C ASP A 298 8.20 4.79 13.36
N ILE A 299 7.66 4.39 12.21
CA ILE A 299 6.98 5.28 11.24
C ILE A 299 5.73 5.95 11.84
N VAL A 300 5.22 5.41 12.91
CA VAL A 300 3.96 5.85 13.52
C VAL A 300 4.09 7.12 14.35
N THR A 301 5.29 7.57 14.63
CA THR A 301 5.51 8.82 15.34
C THR A 301 6.18 9.83 14.41
N ARG A 302 5.41 10.82 13.91
CA ARG A 302 5.95 12.01 13.20
C ARG A 302 7.06 12.75 13.99
N GLU A 303 7.37 12.32 15.19
CA GLU A 303 8.32 12.93 16.11
C GLU A 303 9.74 12.35 16.06
N ASN A 304 9.91 11.16 15.45
CA ASN A 304 11.23 10.55 15.33
C ASN A 304 11.77 10.70 13.91
N SER A 305 12.94 11.30 13.80
CA SER A 305 13.68 11.38 12.53
C SER A 305 13.89 9.98 11.98
N ALA A 306 13.45 9.72 10.75
CA ALA A 306 13.79 8.47 10.07
C ALA A 306 15.32 8.40 9.92
N MET A 307 15.84 7.19 10.08
CA MET A 307 17.26 6.92 9.99
C MET A 307 17.51 5.86 8.93
N VAL A 308 18.52 6.07 8.11
CA VAL A 308 19.14 5.02 7.30
C VAL A 308 20.40 4.57 8.05
N HIS A 309 20.50 3.26 8.26
CA HIS A 309 21.64 2.65 8.94
C HIS A 309 22.50 1.92 7.92
N ILE A 310 23.79 2.20 7.87
CA ILE A 310 24.73 1.51 7.02
C ILE A 310 25.90 0.93 7.81
N TYR A 311 26.14 -0.37 7.65
CA TYR A 311 27.35 -1.03 8.14
C TYR A 311 28.35 -1.12 7.02
N ARG A 312 29.62 -0.77 7.27
CA ARG A 312 30.71 -0.90 6.29
C ARG A 312 31.73 -1.93 6.76
N ASN A 313 32.04 -2.89 5.90
CA ASN A 313 33.02 -3.93 6.20
C ASN A 313 34.43 -3.37 6.46
N GLU A 314 34.76 -2.23 5.86
CA GLU A 314 36.04 -1.56 6.01
C GLU A 314 36.23 -0.99 7.43
N SER A 315 35.27 -0.19 7.90
CA SER A 315 35.31 0.42 9.24
C SER A 315 34.87 -0.54 10.34
N LYS A 316 34.10 -1.58 10.00
CA LYS A 316 33.44 -2.53 10.93
C LYS A 316 32.49 -1.85 11.93
N GLU A 317 31.85 -0.77 11.47
CA GLU A 317 30.95 0.05 12.29
C GLU A 317 29.67 0.35 11.56
N TRP A 318 28.58 0.50 12.32
CA TRP A 318 27.32 1.07 11.86
C TRP A 318 27.40 2.59 11.89
N GLN A 319 26.88 3.22 10.86
CA GLN A 319 26.69 4.66 10.77
C GLN A 319 25.20 4.94 10.60
N ASP A 320 24.68 5.84 11.42
CA ASP A 320 23.31 6.32 11.36
C ASP A 320 23.26 7.62 10.55
N ILE A 321 22.41 7.64 9.53
CA ILE A 321 22.24 8.78 8.62
C ILE A 321 20.84 9.33 8.83
N PRO A 322 20.67 10.50 9.46
CA PRO A 322 19.35 11.07 9.68
C PRO A 322 18.74 11.56 8.36
N VAL A 323 17.48 11.22 8.15
CA VAL A 323 16.68 11.72 7.04
C VAL A 323 15.92 12.96 7.52
N LYS A 324 16.15 14.10 6.86
CA LYS A 324 15.63 15.42 7.28
C LYS A 324 14.34 15.84 6.59
N GLU A 325 13.81 14.99 5.71
CA GLU A 325 12.61 15.27 4.95
C GLU A 325 11.37 14.77 5.72
N ASP A 326 10.20 15.30 5.37
CA ASP A 326 8.93 14.80 5.87
C ASP A 326 8.76 13.31 5.51
N LEU A 327 8.42 12.51 6.51
CA LEU A 327 8.25 11.08 6.34
C LEU A 327 7.09 10.77 5.41
N TRP A 328 7.24 9.68 4.68
CA TRP A 328 6.15 9.10 3.91
C TRP A 328 5.00 8.66 4.83
N TRP A 329 3.80 8.88 4.36
CA TRP A 329 2.55 8.43 4.96
C TRP A 329 1.73 7.68 3.91
N ILE A 330 0.83 6.78 4.34
CA ILE A 330 0.04 5.96 3.40
C ILE A 330 -0.60 6.79 2.28
N PRO A 331 -1.25 7.95 2.54
CA PRO A 331 -1.85 8.77 1.49
C PRO A 331 -0.90 9.71 0.76
N THR A 332 0.41 9.71 1.04
CA THR A 332 1.39 10.58 0.35
C THR A 332 1.28 10.46 -1.18
N GLY A 333 0.96 9.27 -1.69
CA GLY A 333 0.75 9.06 -3.12
C GLY A 333 -0.41 9.86 -3.70
N VAL A 334 -1.48 10.09 -2.95
CA VAL A 334 -2.63 10.92 -3.39
C VAL A 334 -2.22 12.36 -3.57
N THR A 335 -1.50 12.91 -2.57
CA THR A 335 -0.98 14.29 -2.63
C THR A 335 0.03 14.46 -3.76
N HIS A 336 0.93 13.48 -3.93
CA HIS A 336 1.90 13.48 -5.03
C HIS A 336 1.22 13.43 -6.40
N LEU A 337 0.24 12.54 -6.60
CA LEU A 337 -0.50 12.45 -7.86
C LEU A 337 -1.25 13.77 -8.15
N ALA A 338 -1.89 14.37 -7.15
CA ALA A 338 -2.56 15.66 -7.29
C ALA A 338 -1.58 16.78 -7.67
N ASP A 339 -0.39 16.83 -7.06
CA ASP A 339 0.64 17.80 -7.45
C ASP A 339 1.10 17.60 -8.90
N CYS A 340 1.33 16.36 -9.32
CA CYS A 340 1.69 16.02 -10.70
C CYS A 340 0.59 16.42 -11.70
N ILE A 341 -0.68 16.19 -11.37
CA ILE A 341 -1.83 16.63 -12.18
C ILE A 341 -1.86 18.16 -12.27
N SER A 342 -1.76 18.85 -11.13
CA SER A 342 -1.80 20.30 -11.07
C SER A 342 -0.69 20.97 -11.87
N ARG A 343 0.49 20.37 -11.91
CA ARG A 343 1.68 20.87 -12.61
C ARG A 343 1.82 20.35 -14.03
N GLY A 344 1.05 19.34 -14.42
CA GLY A 344 1.17 18.70 -15.74
C GLY A 344 2.48 17.95 -15.94
N VAL A 345 3.07 17.38 -14.86
CA VAL A 345 4.32 16.62 -14.89
C VAL A 345 4.08 15.14 -14.66
N GLU A 346 5.05 14.30 -15.03
CA GLU A 346 4.97 12.85 -14.74
C GLU A 346 5.17 12.56 -13.23
N THR A 347 4.71 11.39 -12.81
CA THR A 347 4.86 10.91 -11.45
C THR A 347 6.26 10.34 -11.21
N ASP A 348 6.82 10.54 -10.01
CA ASP A 348 8.15 10.01 -9.63
C ASP A 348 8.18 8.48 -9.48
N ILE A 349 7.01 7.86 -9.40
CA ILE A 349 6.83 6.40 -9.36
C ILE A 349 5.96 5.98 -10.54
N SER A 350 6.37 4.92 -11.24
CA SER A 350 5.62 4.43 -12.37
C SER A 350 4.54 3.41 -11.96
N VAL A 351 3.43 3.41 -12.65
CA VAL A 351 2.38 2.39 -12.47
C VAL A 351 2.84 1.02 -12.99
N GLU A 352 3.85 0.98 -13.85
CA GLU A 352 4.49 -0.24 -14.35
C GLU A 352 5.16 -1.02 -13.21
N GLN A 353 5.68 -0.34 -12.17
CA GLN A 353 6.15 -1.03 -10.97
C GLN A 353 5.00 -1.75 -10.27
N ALA A 354 3.83 -1.12 -10.10
CA ALA A 354 2.67 -1.76 -9.50
C ALA A 354 2.19 -2.97 -10.34
N ARG A 355 2.21 -2.85 -11.67
CA ARG A 355 1.96 -3.97 -12.60
C ARG A 355 2.93 -5.13 -12.37
N HIS A 356 4.22 -4.84 -12.22
CA HIS A 356 5.25 -5.83 -11.93
C HIS A 356 5.00 -6.55 -10.60
N VAL A 357 4.60 -5.81 -9.57
CA VAL A 357 4.24 -6.38 -8.27
C VAL A 357 3.01 -7.30 -8.38
N VAL A 358 2.01 -6.93 -9.19
CA VAL A 358 0.84 -7.79 -9.45
C VAL A 358 1.26 -9.11 -10.10
N GLU A 359 2.15 -9.08 -11.11
CA GLU A 359 2.64 -10.31 -11.73
C GLU A 359 3.37 -11.21 -10.72
N ILE A 360 4.20 -10.62 -9.86
CA ILE A 360 4.90 -11.39 -8.82
C ILE A 360 3.89 -12.05 -7.88
N MET A 361 2.90 -11.30 -7.37
CA MET A 361 1.88 -11.83 -6.46
C MET A 361 1.07 -12.97 -7.09
N GLU A 362 0.66 -12.83 -8.36
CA GLU A 362 -0.04 -13.88 -9.07
C GLU A 362 0.83 -15.15 -9.22
N LYS A 363 2.10 -14.98 -9.54
CA LYS A 363 3.04 -16.09 -9.74
C LYS A 363 3.52 -16.76 -8.47
N ILE A 364 3.44 -16.11 -7.31
CA ILE A 364 3.68 -16.73 -6.00
C ILE A 364 2.78 -17.94 -5.80
N TYR A 365 1.49 -17.81 -6.06
CA TYR A 365 0.53 -18.90 -5.88
C TYR A 365 0.72 -20.02 -6.92
N ILE A 366 1.15 -19.66 -8.13
CA ILE A 366 1.48 -20.67 -9.15
C ILE A 366 2.73 -21.45 -8.71
N ALA A 367 3.79 -20.76 -8.28
CA ALA A 367 5.03 -21.36 -7.79
C ALA A 367 4.77 -22.31 -6.61
N SER A 368 3.98 -21.87 -5.64
CA SER A 368 3.63 -22.69 -4.47
C SER A 368 2.88 -23.97 -4.85
N LYS A 369 1.96 -23.91 -5.81
CA LYS A 369 1.19 -25.07 -6.27
C LYS A 369 1.98 -26.04 -7.13
N THR A 370 2.89 -25.53 -7.97
CA THR A 370 3.66 -26.36 -8.90
C THR A 370 4.96 -26.88 -8.30
N GLY A 371 5.49 -26.23 -7.25
CA GLY A 371 6.82 -26.47 -6.72
C GLY A 371 7.94 -26.02 -7.68
N GLU A 372 7.63 -25.17 -8.67
CA GLU A 372 8.56 -24.68 -9.67
C GLU A 372 8.67 -23.16 -9.60
N SER A 373 9.89 -22.65 -9.87
CA SER A 373 10.07 -21.20 -10.01
C SER A 373 9.37 -20.67 -11.24
N GLN A 374 8.79 -19.48 -11.12
CA GLN A 374 8.06 -18.80 -12.20
C GLN A 374 8.88 -17.64 -12.76
N GLU A 375 8.95 -17.53 -14.07
CA GLU A 375 9.56 -16.37 -14.75
C GLU A 375 8.67 -15.15 -14.59
N ILE A 376 9.27 -13.99 -14.32
CA ILE A 376 8.59 -12.69 -14.32
C ILE A 376 8.89 -12.00 -15.65
N THR A 377 7.87 -11.63 -16.38
CA THR A 377 7.98 -11.11 -17.75
C THR A 377 7.91 -9.59 -17.83
N THR A 378 7.30 -8.95 -16.83
CA THR A 378 7.20 -7.49 -16.76
C THR A 378 8.52 -6.87 -16.29
N ALA A 379 8.69 -5.57 -16.62
CA ALA A 379 9.76 -4.70 -16.12
C ALA A 379 9.23 -3.26 -16.03
N PHE A 380 10.00 -2.37 -15.41
CA PHE A 380 9.67 -0.95 -15.24
C PHE A 380 10.93 -0.09 -15.15
#